data_4103b0848332ff0a483a408a5b33872c
#
_entry.id   4103b0848332ff0a483a408a5b33872c
#
_cell.length_a   1.000
_cell.length_b   1.000
_cell.length_c   1.000
_cell.angle_alpha   90.00
_cell.angle_beta   90.00
_cell.angle_gamma   90.00
#
_symmetry.space_group_name_H-M   'P 1'
#
loop_
_entity.id
_entity.type
_entity.pdbx_description
1 polymer ?
#
loop_
_entity_poly.entity_id
_entity_poly.type
_entity_poly.pdbx_seq_one_letter_code
_entity_poly.pdbx_strand_id
1 'polypeptide(L)'
;ARAPVELIAYIVEEDRNYQEVVTADYMMVNYITNQLLDGGASFDDEAPNVFKPGQNNGQIIHDDQFLAERDEDEFGSIIQSHSPFLDFPQAGVLNTLAFLARYPSTETNRNRARARWTYLHFLGVDIEKSAERTIDPDALADTNNPTLNNPACTSCHALHDPVAGTFQNYGNQGIYRDQYGGLDALPDTYKHPQNYDENADPSEYLYGDTWFRDMRTPGFEGQLAPDPSNSLQWLGSVISADARFATAAVKFWWPSLMGAQVLEAPASVNDKDFSVRLAAFEAQND
;
A
#
# COMPACT_ATOMS: atom_id res chain seq x y z
N ALA A 1 6.48 -1.74 14.76
CA ALA A 1 6.85 -2.77 13.77
C ALA A 1 5.97 -4.03 13.82
N ARG A 2 5.38 -4.38 14.97
CA ARG A 2 4.58 -5.63 15.12
C ARG A 2 3.12 -5.49 14.66
N ALA A 3 2.57 -4.29 14.55
CA ALA A 3 1.14 -4.05 14.28
C ALA A 3 0.52 -4.88 13.12
N PRO A 4 1.18 -5.08 11.97
CA PRO A 4 0.61 -5.93 10.91
C PRO A 4 0.46 -7.41 11.34
N VAL A 5 1.44 -7.93 12.05
CA VAL A 5 1.41 -9.32 12.52
C VAL A 5 0.36 -9.49 13.62
N GLU A 6 0.25 -8.53 14.52
CA GLU A 6 -0.77 -8.52 15.58
C GLU A 6 -2.18 -8.39 14.99
N LEU A 7 -2.35 -7.63 13.90
CA LEU A 7 -3.63 -7.56 13.19
C LEU A 7 -4.02 -8.92 12.62
N ILE A 8 -3.09 -9.59 11.95
CA ILE A 8 -3.37 -10.92 11.38
C ILE A 8 -3.64 -11.94 12.48
N ALA A 9 -2.85 -11.93 13.56
CA ALA A 9 -3.08 -12.80 14.72
C ALA A 9 -4.46 -12.58 15.31
N TYR A 10 -4.85 -11.33 15.55
CA TYR A 10 -6.15 -10.98 16.07
C TYR A 10 -7.30 -11.45 15.16
N ILE A 11 -7.18 -11.28 13.85
CA ILE A 11 -8.20 -11.75 12.88
C ILE A 11 -8.37 -13.26 12.96
N VAL A 12 -7.27 -14.01 13.09
CA VAL A 12 -7.30 -15.48 13.17
C VAL A 12 -7.80 -15.95 14.53
N GLU A 13 -7.32 -15.38 15.63
CA GLU A 13 -7.69 -15.75 16.99
C GLU A 13 -9.17 -15.50 17.30
N GLU A 14 -9.73 -14.42 16.74
CA GLU A 14 -11.13 -14.04 16.92
C GLU A 14 -12.07 -14.60 15.83
N ASP A 15 -11.57 -15.53 15.00
CA ASP A 15 -12.32 -16.17 13.90
C ASP A 15 -13.02 -15.15 12.98
N ARG A 16 -12.33 -14.06 12.68
CA ARG A 16 -12.84 -12.97 11.84
C ARG A 16 -12.61 -13.25 10.36
N ASN A 17 -13.29 -12.51 9.51
CA ASN A 17 -13.08 -12.64 8.07
C ASN A 17 -11.63 -12.26 7.69
N TYR A 18 -10.90 -13.18 7.06
CA TYR A 18 -9.52 -12.94 6.64
C TYR A 18 -9.35 -11.75 5.67
N GLN A 19 -10.41 -11.33 4.99
CA GLN A 19 -10.41 -10.11 4.18
C GLN A 19 -10.03 -8.86 4.99
N GLU A 20 -10.27 -8.86 6.30
CA GLU A 20 -9.90 -7.77 7.19
C GLU A 20 -8.39 -7.49 7.22
N VAL A 21 -7.58 -8.43 6.78
CA VAL A 21 -6.13 -8.19 6.61
C VAL A 21 -5.85 -6.94 5.75
N VAL A 22 -6.70 -6.65 4.77
CA VAL A 22 -6.57 -5.48 3.87
C VAL A 22 -7.77 -4.52 3.92
N THR A 23 -8.80 -4.85 4.70
CA THR A 23 -10.03 -4.04 4.79
C THR A 23 -10.37 -3.58 6.20
N ALA A 24 -9.59 -3.99 7.22
CA ALA A 24 -9.88 -3.57 8.59
C ALA A 24 -9.93 -2.04 8.70
N ASP A 25 -10.99 -1.56 9.31
CA ASP A 25 -11.21 -0.15 9.65
C ASP A 25 -10.67 0.22 11.04
N TYR A 26 -9.86 -0.66 11.61
CA TYR A 26 -9.16 -0.53 12.89
C TYR A 26 -7.69 -0.93 12.72
N MET A 27 -6.89 -0.55 13.69
CA MET A 27 -5.48 -0.94 13.78
C MET A 27 -5.19 -1.62 15.11
N MET A 28 -4.07 -2.33 15.21
CA MET A 28 -3.63 -2.87 16.48
C MET A 28 -2.72 -1.86 17.19
N VAL A 29 -3.15 -1.45 18.37
CA VAL A 29 -2.43 -0.52 19.25
C VAL A 29 -1.94 -1.24 20.50
N ASN A 30 -0.78 -0.87 21.00
CA ASN A 30 -0.35 -1.19 22.36
C ASN A 30 -0.54 0.04 23.26
N TYR A 31 -0.25 -0.10 24.54
CA TYR A 31 -0.39 1.00 25.50
C TYR A 31 0.23 2.32 25.01
N ILE A 32 1.46 2.27 24.47
CA ILE A 32 2.17 3.48 23.99
C ILE A 32 1.50 4.07 22.75
N THR A 33 1.24 3.23 21.74
CA THR A 33 0.62 3.72 20.50
C THR A 33 -0.83 4.11 20.70
N ASN A 34 -1.53 3.51 21.65
CA ASN A 34 -2.88 3.92 22.04
C ASN A 34 -2.92 5.35 22.60
N GLN A 35 -1.94 5.69 23.44
CA GLN A 35 -1.83 7.07 23.94
C GLN A 35 -1.43 8.05 22.84
N LEU A 36 -0.46 7.66 22.00
CA LEU A 36 0.03 8.50 20.91
C LEU A 36 -1.06 8.82 19.88
N LEU A 37 -1.92 7.84 19.58
CA LEU A 37 -2.92 7.93 18.51
C LEU A 37 -4.33 8.22 19.03
N ASP A 38 -4.49 8.41 20.32
CA ASP A 38 -5.82 8.46 20.99
C ASP A 38 -6.69 7.27 20.57
N GLY A 39 -6.12 6.06 20.65
CA GLY A 39 -6.63 4.86 20.01
C GLY A 39 -7.92 4.29 20.59
N GLY A 40 -8.39 4.82 21.73
CA GLY A 40 -9.66 4.41 22.37
C GLY A 40 -9.65 3.04 23.04
N ALA A 41 -8.54 2.30 23.00
CA ALA A 41 -8.43 1.00 23.65
C ALA A 41 -8.10 1.13 25.15
N SER A 42 -8.64 0.25 25.97
CA SER A 42 -8.37 0.22 27.41
C SER A 42 -7.28 -0.82 27.73
N PHE A 43 -6.32 -0.42 28.55
CA PHE A 43 -5.23 -1.28 29.02
C PHE A 43 -5.20 -1.30 30.54
N ASP A 44 -5.04 -2.50 31.13
CA ASP A 44 -4.97 -2.69 32.57
C ASP A 44 -3.59 -2.35 33.14
N ASP A 45 -2.57 -2.41 32.27
CA ASP A 45 -1.19 -2.08 32.59
C ASP A 45 -0.46 -1.47 31.39
N GLU A 46 0.77 -1.00 31.61
CA GLU A 46 1.62 -0.39 30.60
C GLU A 46 2.40 -1.42 29.76
N ALA A 47 1.93 -2.66 29.69
CA ALA A 47 2.64 -3.73 28.98
C ALA A 47 2.76 -3.42 27.47
N PRO A 48 3.97 -3.17 26.97
CA PRO A 48 4.15 -2.74 25.57
C PRO A 48 3.92 -3.87 24.56
N ASN A 49 3.82 -5.10 25.02
CA ASN A 49 3.66 -6.28 24.18
C ASN A 49 2.19 -6.75 24.05
N VAL A 50 1.26 -6.11 24.76
CA VAL A 50 -0.16 -6.38 24.64
C VAL A 50 -0.73 -5.45 23.57
N PHE A 51 -1.40 -6.03 22.59
CA PHE A 51 -2.06 -5.30 21.50
C PHE A 51 -3.56 -5.51 21.54
N LYS A 52 -4.30 -4.44 21.26
CA LYS A 52 -5.76 -4.46 21.20
C LYS A 52 -6.23 -3.66 19.97
N PRO A 53 -7.42 -3.93 19.42
CA PRO A 53 -8.00 -3.08 18.39
C PRO A 53 -8.18 -1.65 18.90
N GLY A 54 -7.85 -0.70 18.04
CA GLY A 54 -7.98 0.73 18.31
C GLY A 54 -8.06 1.52 17.01
N GLN A 55 -8.14 2.82 17.14
CA GLN A 55 -8.26 3.76 16.03
C GLN A 55 -7.06 4.72 16.01
N ASN A 56 -6.95 5.50 14.96
CA ASN A 56 -6.16 6.72 14.96
C ASN A 56 -7.13 7.91 15.00
N ASN A 57 -7.38 8.43 16.18
CA ASN A 57 -8.39 9.46 16.42
C ASN A 57 -7.79 10.88 16.46
N GLY A 58 -6.87 11.19 15.60
CA GLY A 58 -6.45 12.56 15.44
C GLY A 58 -4.98 12.84 15.72
N GLN A 59 -4.21 11.82 16.05
CA GLN A 59 -2.76 11.96 16.10
C GLN A 59 -2.20 11.61 14.73
N ILE A 60 -2.42 12.46 13.73
CA ILE A 60 -1.79 12.26 12.46
C ILE A 60 -0.34 12.65 12.55
N ILE A 61 0.49 11.74 12.14
CA ILE A 61 1.89 12.00 11.97
C ILE A 61 2.05 12.62 10.60
N HIS A 62 2.25 13.93 10.56
CA HIS A 62 2.54 14.64 9.32
C HIS A 62 3.95 14.34 8.82
N ASP A 63 4.17 14.52 7.53
CA ASP A 63 5.49 14.48 6.95
C ASP A 63 6.38 15.55 7.59
N ASP A 64 7.61 15.18 7.98
CA ASP A 64 8.56 16.09 8.62
C ASP A 64 8.81 17.36 7.80
N GLN A 65 8.76 17.27 6.48
CA GLN A 65 8.93 18.40 5.59
C GLN A 65 7.77 19.39 5.72
N PHE A 66 6.57 18.90 5.93
CA PHE A 66 5.42 19.73 6.19
C PHE A 66 5.53 20.48 7.54
N LEU A 67 6.20 19.88 8.51
CA LEU A 67 6.48 20.52 9.81
C LEU A 67 7.61 21.56 9.71
N ALA A 68 8.58 21.36 8.80
CA ALA A 68 9.75 22.23 8.65
C ALA A 68 9.45 23.59 7.98
N GLU A 69 8.36 23.71 7.25
CA GLU A 69 7.97 24.93 6.55
C GLU A 69 7.16 25.90 7.45
N ARG A 70 7.12 25.64 8.76
CA ARG A 70 6.27 26.38 9.69
C ARG A 70 7.05 27.21 10.67
N ASP A 71 6.47 28.38 11.00
CA ASP A 71 6.98 29.29 12.01
C ASP A 71 7.10 28.58 13.37
N GLU A 72 8.26 28.67 13.98
CA GLU A 72 8.59 28.04 15.25
C GLU A 72 7.67 28.48 16.41
N ASP A 73 7.02 29.65 16.29
CA ASP A 73 6.13 30.21 17.32
C ASP A 73 4.75 29.56 17.37
N GLU A 74 4.39 28.72 16.37
CA GLU A 74 3.08 28.08 16.27
C GLU A 74 3.11 26.56 16.43
N PHE A 75 4.19 26.01 16.94
CA PHE A 75 4.35 24.54 17.03
C PHE A 75 3.21 23.85 17.82
N GLY A 76 2.60 24.54 18.76
CA GLY A 76 1.42 24.04 19.49
C GLY A 76 0.09 24.17 18.73
N SER A 77 -0.03 25.16 17.84
CA SER A 77 -1.24 25.40 17.04
C SER A 77 -1.23 24.66 15.71
N ILE A 78 -0.11 24.15 15.31
CA ILE A 78 0.08 23.43 14.05
C ILE A 78 -0.79 22.19 13.97
N ILE A 79 -0.83 21.42 15.02
CA ILE A 79 -1.67 20.22 15.11
C ILE A 79 -3.16 20.60 15.02
N GLN A 80 -3.52 21.79 15.45
CA GLN A 80 -4.90 22.27 15.46
C GLN A 80 -5.34 22.97 14.17
N SER A 81 -4.40 23.51 13.37
CA SER A 81 -4.77 24.32 12.21
C SER A 81 -4.88 23.54 10.88
N HIS A 82 -4.46 22.27 10.85
CA HIS A 82 -4.25 21.58 9.57
C HIS A 82 -5.12 20.37 9.32
N SER A 83 -5.88 19.99 10.27
CA SER A 83 -6.96 19.07 10.00
C SER A 83 -7.85 18.98 11.22
N PRO A 84 -9.12 19.18 11.09
CA PRO A 84 -10.03 18.38 11.85
C PRO A 84 -9.80 16.96 11.34
N PHE A 85 -8.90 16.21 11.95
CA PHE A 85 -8.63 14.82 11.64
C PHE A 85 -9.87 14.03 11.93
N LEU A 86 -10.71 13.96 10.95
CA LEU A 86 -12.00 13.37 11.17
C LEU A 86 -11.89 11.87 11.05
N ASP A 87 -11.12 11.35 10.14
CA ASP A 87 -11.03 9.90 9.96
C ASP A 87 -9.70 9.55 9.31
N PHE A 88 -8.77 9.01 10.08
CA PHE A 88 -7.60 8.36 9.49
C PHE A 88 -8.07 7.15 8.71
N PRO A 89 -7.83 7.11 7.41
CA PRO A 89 -8.36 6.06 6.56
C PRO A 89 -7.63 4.74 6.81
N GLN A 90 -8.26 3.84 7.55
CA GLN A 90 -7.73 2.51 7.82
C GLN A 90 -7.91 1.60 6.60
N ALA A 91 -6.91 0.79 6.29
CA ALA A 91 -6.91 -0.19 5.21
C ALA A 91 -6.13 -1.46 5.61
N GLY A 92 -6.40 -1.96 6.80
CA GLY A 92 -5.75 -3.14 7.35
C GLY A 92 -4.22 -3.01 7.38
N VAL A 93 -3.51 -4.00 6.85
CA VAL A 93 -2.03 -4.01 6.77
C VAL A 93 -1.49 -2.93 5.85
N LEU A 94 -2.24 -2.56 4.80
CA LEU A 94 -1.75 -1.71 3.71
C LEU A 94 -1.28 -0.33 4.18
N ASN A 95 -1.90 0.25 5.20
CA ASN A 95 -1.54 1.55 5.74
C ASN A 95 -0.85 1.50 7.11
N THR A 96 -0.43 0.33 7.57
CA THR A 96 0.41 0.27 8.75
C THR A 96 1.77 0.89 8.49
N LEU A 97 2.29 1.64 9.46
CA LEU A 97 3.64 2.22 9.36
C LEU A 97 4.71 1.17 9.04
N ALA A 98 4.54 -0.06 9.52
CA ALA A 98 5.47 -1.15 9.24
C ALA A 98 5.48 -1.54 7.76
N PHE A 99 4.31 -1.64 7.11
CA PHE A 99 4.21 -1.91 5.67
C PHE A 99 4.76 -0.74 4.86
N LEU A 100 4.31 0.47 5.17
CA LEU A 100 4.70 1.67 4.45
C LEU A 100 6.20 1.98 4.56
N ALA A 101 6.79 1.79 5.74
CA ALA A 101 8.23 1.98 5.96
C ALA A 101 9.08 0.83 5.40
N ARG A 102 8.53 -0.40 5.35
CA ARG A 102 9.22 -1.54 4.71
C ARG A 102 9.34 -1.37 3.21
N TYR A 103 8.35 -0.72 2.60
CA TYR A 103 8.27 -0.44 1.17
C TYR A 103 8.18 1.07 0.95
N PRO A 104 9.28 1.80 1.21
CA PRO A 104 9.25 3.25 1.19
C PRO A 104 9.01 3.76 -0.24
N SER A 105 8.34 4.88 -0.33
CA SER A 105 8.31 5.66 -1.55
C SER A 105 9.63 6.42 -1.70
N THR A 106 10.03 6.67 -2.93
CA THR A 106 11.17 7.49 -3.26
C THR A 106 10.85 8.36 -4.48
N GLU A 107 11.64 9.36 -4.73
CA GLU A 107 11.55 10.21 -5.90
C GLU A 107 11.40 9.44 -7.21
N THR A 108 12.10 8.32 -7.35
CA THR A 108 12.10 7.52 -8.57
C THR A 108 11.09 6.40 -8.58
N ASN A 109 10.80 5.76 -7.43
CA ASN A 109 9.87 4.63 -7.39
C ASN A 109 8.40 5.06 -7.22
N ARG A 110 8.12 6.24 -6.61
CA ARG A 110 6.77 6.83 -6.52
C ARG A 110 5.70 5.83 -6.08
N ASN A 111 5.86 5.19 -4.93
CA ASN A 111 5.00 4.11 -4.42
C ASN A 111 4.99 2.80 -5.22
N ARG A 112 5.75 2.67 -6.26
CA ARG A 112 5.79 1.43 -7.04
C ARG A 112 6.25 0.23 -6.22
N ALA A 113 7.15 0.44 -5.24
CA ALA A 113 7.50 -0.62 -4.30
C ALA A 113 6.26 -1.10 -3.51
N ARG A 114 5.44 -0.19 -2.99
CA ARG A 114 4.20 -0.53 -2.27
C ARG A 114 3.23 -1.30 -3.18
N ALA A 115 3.04 -0.83 -4.41
CA ALA A 115 2.19 -1.51 -5.41
C ALA A 115 2.68 -2.92 -5.71
N ARG A 116 3.98 -3.09 -6.00
CA ARG A 116 4.56 -4.41 -6.27
C ARG A 116 4.31 -5.40 -5.15
N TRP A 117 4.60 -4.98 -3.91
CA TRP A 117 4.46 -5.86 -2.77
C TRP A 117 3.00 -6.10 -2.38
N THR A 118 2.10 -5.17 -2.69
CA THR A 118 0.66 -5.40 -2.60
C THR A 118 0.22 -6.53 -3.53
N TYR A 119 0.61 -6.48 -4.79
CA TYR A 119 0.33 -7.57 -5.73
C TYR A 119 0.95 -8.89 -5.30
N LEU A 120 2.20 -8.88 -4.86
CA LEU A 120 2.90 -10.12 -4.49
C LEU A 120 2.29 -10.76 -3.24
N HIS A 121 2.08 -9.99 -2.18
CA HIS A 121 1.62 -10.54 -0.90
C HIS A 121 0.14 -10.92 -0.93
N PHE A 122 -0.69 -10.12 -1.59
CA PHE A 122 -2.14 -10.30 -1.51
C PHE A 122 -2.78 -10.91 -2.77
N LEU A 123 -2.06 -10.97 -3.87
CA LEU A 123 -2.55 -11.59 -5.12
C LEU A 123 -1.59 -12.65 -5.67
N GLY A 124 -0.43 -12.84 -5.05
CA GLY A 124 0.56 -13.83 -5.48
C GLY A 124 1.25 -13.50 -6.82
N VAL A 125 1.18 -12.24 -7.27
CA VAL A 125 1.70 -11.81 -8.57
C VAL A 125 2.88 -10.86 -8.37
N ASP A 126 4.07 -11.25 -8.84
CA ASP A 126 5.20 -10.32 -8.94
C ASP A 126 5.15 -9.60 -10.29
N ILE A 127 4.64 -8.37 -10.28
CA ILE A 127 4.46 -7.56 -11.48
C ILE A 127 5.79 -7.35 -12.22
N GLU A 128 6.90 -7.21 -11.51
CA GLU A 128 8.20 -7.01 -12.15
C GLU A 128 8.68 -8.25 -12.94
N LYS A 129 8.08 -9.41 -12.67
CA LYS A 129 8.35 -10.66 -13.39
C LYS A 129 7.29 -10.97 -14.45
N SER A 130 6.21 -10.19 -14.51
CA SER A 130 5.11 -10.43 -15.46
C SER A 130 5.43 -9.99 -16.89
N ALA A 131 6.45 -9.16 -17.08
CA ALA A 131 6.95 -8.75 -18.38
C ALA A 131 8.47 -8.59 -18.36
N GLU A 132 9.08 -8.82 -19.52
CA GLU A 132 10.51 -8.57 -19.70
C GLU A 132 10.79 -7.07 -19.64
N ARG A 133 11.83 -6.70 -18.91
CA ARG A 133 12.31 -5.32 -18.91
C ARG A 133 12.91 -4.98 -20.27
N THR A 134 12.56 -3.83 -20.80
CA THR A 134 13.18 -3.37 -22.03
C THR A 134 14.68 -3.16 -21.84
N ILE A 135 15.43 -3.61 -22.84
CA ILE A 135 16.87 -3.34 -23.00
C ILE A 135 17.13 -2.39 -24.16
N ASP A 136 16.07 -1.88 -24.80
CA ASP A 136 16.14 -0.95 -25.91
C ASP A 136 16.74 0.40 -25.44
N PRO A 137 17.89 0.82 -25.93
CA PRO A 137 18.53 2.06 -25.52
C PRO A 137 17.68 3.30 -25.78
N ASP A 138 16.89 3.31 -26.85
CA ASP A 138 16.04 4.44 -27.21
C ASP A 138 14.86 4.56 -26.24
N ALA A 139 14.29 3.42 -25.84
CA ALA A 139 13.24 3.40 -24.83
C ALA A 139 13.76 3.81 -23.43
N LEU A 140 14.99 3.42 -23.11
CA LEU A 140 15.64 3.80 -21.83
C LEU A 140 16.07 5.26 -21.80
N ALA A 141 16.35 5.86 -22.95
CA ALA A 141 16.71 7.27 -23.08
C ALA A 141 15.49 8.20 -23.26
N ASP A 142 14.28 7.62 -23.38
CA ASP A 142 13.05 8.38 -23.57
C ASP A 142 12.73 9.18 -22.31
N THR A 143 12.62 10.51 -22.45
CA THR A 143 12.30 11.44 -21.36
C THR A 143 10.86 11.98 -21.45
N ASN A 144 10.08 11.53 -22.44
CA ASN A 144 8.70 11.96 -22.64
C ASN A 144 7.71 11.07 -21.86
N ASN A 145 7.78 11.09 -20.53
CA ASN A 145 6.93 10.26 -19.67
C ASN A 145 6.84 8.81 -20.15
N PRO A 146 7.95 8.09 -20.23
CA PRO A 146 7.99 6.77 -20.87
C PRO A 146 7.03 5.76 -20.22
N THR A 147 6.75 5.91 -18.93
CA THR A 147 5.81 5.04 -18.21
C THR A 147 4.36 5.18 -18.69
N LEU A 148 4.01 6.32 -19.28
CA LEU A 148 2.71 6.59 -19.89
C LEU A 148 2.69 6.39 -21.40
N ASN A 149 3.77 6.80 -22.08
CA ASN A 149 3.75 7.02 -23.51
C ASN A 149 4.55 6.00 -24.30
N ASN A 150 5.55 5.35 -23.68
CA ASN A 150 6.40 4.38 -24.38
C ASN A 150 5.85 2.95 -24.26
N PRO A 151 5.49 2.29 -25.36
CA PRO A 151 4.95 0.92 -25.34
C PRO A 151 5.85 -0.10 -24.63
N ALA A 152 7.17 0.09 -24.65
CA ALA A 152 8.12 -0.78 -23.97
C ALA A 152 8.03 -0.68 -22.43
N CYS A 153 7.47 0.40 -21.90
CA CYS A 153 7.31 0.64 -20.46
C CYS A 153 5.86 0.44 -19.99
N THR A 154 4.88 0.81 -20.83
CA THR A 154 3.47 0.87 -20.43
C THR A 154 2.87 -0.48 -20.08
N SER A 155 3.40 -1.60 -20.58
CA SER A 155 2.89 -2.94 -20.28
C SER A 155 2.86 -3.26 -18.78
N CYS A 156 3.92 -2.94 -18.06
CA CYS A 156 3.98 -3.08 -16.60
C CYS A 156 3.33 -1.89 -15.88
N HIS A 157 3.62 -0.67 -16.34
CA HIS A 157 3.17 0.54 -15.67
C HIS A 157 1.66 0.76 -15.74
N ALA A 158 0.98 0.19 -16.73
CA ALA A 158 -0.49 0.21 -16.80
C ALA A 158 -1.16 -0.53 -15.62
N LEU A 159 -0.50 -1.53 -15.07
CA LEU A 159 -0.98 -2.27 -13.89
C LEU A 159 -0.43 -1.68 -12.59
N HIS A 160 0.85 -1.31 -12.62
CA HIS A 160 1.60 -0.93 -11.44
C HIS A 160 1.26 0.46 -10.92
N ASP A 161 1.24 1.45 -11.82
CA ASP A 161 1.12 2.86 -11.46
C ASP A 161 -0.26 3.22 -10.90
N PRO A 162 -1.40 2.67 -11.36
CA PRO A 162 -2.68 2.91 -10.71
C PRO A 162 -2.73 2.45 -9.25
N VAL A 163 -2.14 1.28 -8.94
CA VAL A 163 -2.05 0.79 -7.56
C VAL A 163 -1.07 1.65 -6.75
N ALA A 164 0.04 2.10 -7.34
CA ALA A 164 0.93 3.06 -6.70
C ALA A 164 0.20 4.38 -6.35
N GLY A 165 -0.69 4.83 -7.22
CA GLY A 165 -1.54 6.00 -7.01
C GLY A 165 -2.44 5.90 -5.79
N THR A 166 -2.91 4.71 -5.41
CA THR A 166 -3.75 4.54 -4.22
C THR A 166 -3.02 4.86 -2.90
N PHE A 167 -1.70 4.86 -2.90
CA PHE A 167 -0.86 5.22 -1.76
C PHE A 167 -0.46 6.70 -1.75
N GLN A 168 -1.04 7.54 -2.58
CA GLN A 168 -0.66 8.94 -2.75
C GLN A 168 -0.69 9.78 -1.47
N ASN A 169 -1.54 9.41 -0.52
CA ASN A 169 -1.68 10.11 0.76
C ASN A 169 -0.60 9.71 1.78
N TYR A 170 0.37 8.87 1.41
CA TYR A 170 1.41 8.43 2.32
C TYR A 170 2.79 8.81 1.78
N GLY A 171 3.52 9.61 2.55
CA GLY A 171 4.85 10.08 2.22
C GLY A 171 5.91 8.96 2.17
N ASN A 172 7.15 9.38 1.99
CA ASN A 172 8.32 8.49 1.92
C ASN A 172 8.54 7.69 3.21
N GLN A 173 8.19 8.24 4.36
CA GLN A 173 8.27 7.59 5.66
C GLN A 173 6.97 6.87 6.07
N GLY A 174 5.96 6.88 5.20
CA GLY A 174 4.66 6.29 5.50
C GLY A 174 3.74 7.18 6.33
N ILE A 175 4.06 8.46 6.42
CA ILE A 175 3.26 9.45 7.14
C ILE A 175 2.07 9.86 6.28
N TYR A 176 0.89 9.89 6.88
CA TYR A 176 -0.34 10.25 6.19
C TYR A 176 -0.42 11.76 5.92
N ARG A 177 -0.93 12.09 4.76
CA ARG A 177 -1.26 13.46 4.35
C ARG A 177 -2.69 13.48 3.84
N ASP A 178 -3.49 14.37 4.40
CA ASP A 178 -4.86 14.54 3.96
C ASP A 178 -4.97 15.42 2.70
N GLN A 179 -6.21 15.61 2.25
CA GLN A 179 -6.49 16.46 1.10
C GLN A 179 -6.07 17.93 1.31
N TYR A 180 -5.97 18.40 2.55
CA TYR A 180 -5.59 19.77 2.85
C TYR A 180 -4.07 19.95 2.80
N GLY A 181 -3.32 18.88 2.94
CA GLY A 181 -1.91 18.84 2.62
C GLY A 181 -1.65 19.07 1.13
N GLY A 182 -2.62 18.75 0.26
CA GLY A 182 -2.63 19.06 -1.16
C GLY A 182 -1.27 18.98 -1.87
N LEU A 183 -1.11 19.81 -2.87
CA LEU A 183 0.15 19.96 -3.60
C LEU A 183 1.30 20.44 -2.70
N ASP A 184 1.01 21.36 -1.80
CA ASP A 184 2.03 21.99 -0.93
C ASP A 184 2.61 21.01 0.09
N ALA A 185 1.89 19.93 0.39
CA ALA A 185 2.39 18.88 1.26
C ALA A 185 3.23 17.82 0.54
N LEU A 186 3.32 17.87 -0.77
CA LEU A 186 4.21 16.99 -1.52
C LEU A 186 5.63 17.52 -1.41
N PRO A 187 6.58 16.70 -0.92
CA PRO A 187 7.99 17.06 -0.97
C PRO A 187 8.41 17.44 -2.39
N ASP A 188 9.26 18.44 -2.54
CA ASP A 188 9.75 18.85 -3.86
C ASP A 188 10.44 17.70 -4.61
N THR A 189 11.02 16.76 -3.86
CA THR A 189 11.60 15.53 -4.39
C THR A 189 10.58 14.61 -5.07
N TYR A 190 9.29 14.77 -4.79
CA TYR A 190 8.21 14.03 -5.45
C TYR A 190 7.63 14.76 -6.65
N LYS A 191 7.90 16.06 -6.76
CA LYS A 191 7.51 16.86 -7.92
C LYS A 191 8.49 16.56 -9.05
N HIS A 192 7.97 16.05 -10.17
CA HIS A 192 8.84 15.71 -11.30
C HIS A 192 9.40 16.98 -11.94
N PRO A 193 10.73 17.20 -11.96
CA PRO A 193 11.32 18.48 -12.41
C PRO A 193 10.98 18.82 -13.86
N GLN A 194 10.72 17.81 -14.69
CA GLN A 194 10.40 17.98 -16.11
C GLN A 194 8.95 18.37 -16.37
N ASN A 195 8.06 18.07 -15.43
CA ASN A 195 6.62 18.24 -15.58
C ASN A 195 6.03 19.20 -14.55
N TYR A 196 6.83 19.59 -13.57
CA TYR A 196 6.45 20.59 -12.60
C TYR A 196 6.82 21.97 -13.13
N ASP A 197 5.81 22.70 -13.55
CA ASP A 197 5.94 24.14 -13.78
C ASP A 197 5.72 24.85 -12.44
N GLU A 198 6.76 25.49 -11.91
CA GLU A 198 6.68 26.28 -10.68
C GLU A 198 5.67 27.44 -10.78
N ASN A 199 5.28 27.81 -12.02
CA ASN A 199 4.25 28.80 -12.28
C ASN A 199 2.88 28.16 -12.57
N ALA A 200 2.77 26.82 -12.53
CA ALA A 200 1.47 26.18 -12.70
C ALA A 200 0.57 26.54 -11.54
N ASP A 201 -0.70 26.83 -11.86
CA ASP A 201 -1.70 27.07 -10.85
C ASP A 201 -1.81 25.79 -9.95
N PRO A 202 -1.60 25.91 -8.63
CA PRO A 202 -1.79 24.80 -7.69
C PRO A 202 -3.15 24.11 -7.84
N SER A 203 -4.19 24.83 -8.30
CA SER A 203 -5.51 24.26 -8.59
C SER A 203 -5.48 23.24 -9.73
N GLU A 204 -4.45 23.20 -10.55
CA GLU A 204 -4.27 22.18 -11.58
C GLU A 204 -3.80 20.83 -11.02
N TYR A 205 -3.33 20.77 -9.78
CA TYR A 205 -3.15 19.56 -9.03
C TYR A 205 -4.42 19.26 -8.24
N LEU A 206 -5.32 18.60 -8.87
CA LEU A 206 -6.53 18.16 -8.19
C LEU A 206 -6.16 17.06 -7.20
N TYR A 207 -6.76 17.12 -6.04
CA TYR A 207 -6.73 16.00 -5.12
C TYR A 207 -7.19 14.73 -5.84
N GLY A 208 -6.36 13.71 -5.85
CA GLY A 208 -6.62 12.52 -6.63
C GLY A 208 -5.90 12.47 -7.98
N ASP A 209 -5.31 13.56 -8.43
CA ASP A 209 -4.21 13.43 -9.36
C ASP A 209 -3.11 12.63 -8.66
N THR A 210 -2.52 11.71 -9.38
CA THR A 210 -1.31 11.06 -8.90
C THR A 210 -0.29 12.14 -8.60
N TRP A 211 0.57 11.97 -7.61
CA TRP A 211 1.52 12.98 -7.14
C TRP A 211 2.27 13.71 -8.22
N PHE A 212 2.31 13.09 -9.35
CA PHE A 212 2.94 13.63 -10.53
C PHE A 212 1.94 13.48 -11.65
N ARG A 213 1.76 14.48 -12.45
CA ARG A 213 0.92 14.44 -13.64
C ARG A 213 1.32 13.39 -14.66
N ASP A 214 2.52 12.82 -14.50
CA ASP A 214 3.05 11.73 -15.32
C ASP A 214 2.75 10.34 -14.74
N MET A 215 2.02 10.24 -13.63
CA MET A 215 1.53 8.99 -13.08
C MET A 215 0.09 8.71 -13.53
N ARG A 216 -0.32 7.46 -13.39
CA ARG A 216 -1.71 7.07 -13.67
C ARG A 216 -2.60 7.35 -12.47
N THR A 217 -3.85 7.69 -12.75
CA THR A 217 -4.89 7.86 -11.73
C THR A 217 -5.02 6.60 -10.88
N PRO A 218 -5.29 6.74 -9.55
CA PRO A 218 -5.51 5.62 -8.66
C PRO A 218 -6.51 4.60 -9.20
N GLY A 219 -6.16 3.33 -9.15
CA GLY A 219 -7.01 2.28 -9.71
C GLY A 219 -6.42 0.89 -9.53
N PHE A 220 -7.10 -0.10 -10.07
CA PHE A 220 -6.71 -1.50 -10.06
C PHE A 220 -7.16 -2.20 -11.34
N GLU A 221 -6.23 -2.72 -12.13
CA GLU A 221 -6.48 -3.53 -13.34
C GLU A 221 -7.56 -2.93 -14.27
N GLY A 222 -7.44 -1.65 -14.57
CA GLY A 222 -8.34 -0.93 -15.47
C GLY A 222 -9.57 -0.32 -14.81
N GLN A 223 -9.82 -0.61 -13.53
CA GLN A 223 -10.86 0.06 -12.75
C GLN A 223 -10.25 1.28 -12.05
N LEU A 224 -10.88 2.42 -12.16
CA LEU A 224 -10.47 3.62 -11.42
C LEU A 224 -11.09 3.62 -10.03
N ALA A 225 -10.35 4.13 -9.05
CA ALA A 225 -10.90 4.39 -7.73
C ALA A 225 -12.00 5.46 -7.85
N PRO A 226 -13.21 5.20 -7.33
CA PRO A 226 -14.32 6.14 -7.46
C PRO A 226 -14.13 7.42 -6.66
N ASP A 227 -13.37 7.33 -5.58
CA ASP A 227 -12.98 8.44 -4.73
C ASP A 227 -11.48 8.34 -4.41
N PRO A 228 -10.66 9.23 -4.97
CA PRO A 228 -9.22 9.24 -4.71
C PRO A 228 -8.85 9.42 -3.24
N SER A 229 -9.69 10.08 -2.46
CA SER A 229 -9.46 10.30 -1.03
C SER A 229 -9.48 9.00 -0.22
N ASN A 230 -10.26 8.03 -0.67
CA ASN A 230 -10.43 6.71 -0.07
C ASN A 230 -9.87 5.59 -0.96
N SER A 231 -8.95 5.93 -1.86
CA SER A 231 -8.46 5.00 -2.87
C SER A 231 -7.76 3.77 -2.28
N LEU A 232 -7.12 3.89 -1.12
CA LEU A 232 -6.45 2.76 -0.49
C LEU A 232 -7.46 1.79 0.15
N GLN A 233 -8.51 2.29 0.79
CA GLN A 233 -9.61 1.47 1.31
C GLN A 233 -10.35 0.76 0.19
N TRP A 234 -10.61 1.49 -0.90
CA TRP A 234 -11.19 0.91 -2.09
C TRP A 234 -10.30 -0.20 -2.66
N LEU A 235 -8.98 0.02 -2.74
CA LEU A 235 -8.02 -1.00 -3.18
C LEU A 235 -8.10 -2.25 -2.30
N GLY A 236 -8.11 -2.10 -0.99
CA GLY A 236 -8.27 -3.20 -0.04
C GLY A 236 -9.55 -4.02 -0.33
N SER A 237 -10.67 -3.32 -0.57
CA SER A 237 -11.94 -3.96 -0.90
C SER A 237 -11.89 -4.74 -2.22
N VAL A 238 -11.29 -4.17 -3.25
CA VAL A 238 -11.18 -4.83 -4.57
C VAL A 238 -10.25 -6.03 -4.50
N ILE A 239 -9.10 -5.91 -3.83
CA ILE A 239 -8.14 -7.00 -3.65
C ILE A 239 -8.77 -8.14 -2.86
N SER A 240 -9.46 -7.84 -1.76
CA SER A 240 -10.07 -8.87 -0.91
C SER A 240 -11.19 -9.63 -1.61
N ALA A 241 -11.82 -9.04 -2.61
CA ALA A 241 -12.84 -9.66 -3.44
C ALA A 241 -12.27 -10.46 -4.62
N ASP A 242 -10.99 -10.29 -4.93
CA ASP A 242 -10.32 -11.00 -6.03
C ASP A 242 -10.06 -12.47 -5.66
N ALA A 243 -10.34 -13.39 -6.56
CA ALA A 243 -10.14 -14.83 -6.32
C ALA A 243 -8.68 -15.19 -6.00
N ARG A 244 -7.71 -14.39 -6.47
CA ARG A 244 -6.28 -14.56 -6.19
C ARG A 244 -5.94 -14.31 -4.73
N PHE A 245 -6.74 -13.53 -4.01
CA PHE A 245 -6.47 -13.18 -2.60
C PHE A 245 -6.41 -14.42 -1.71
N ALA A 246 -7.42 -15.28 -1.77
CA ALA A 246 -7.44 -16.51 -0.99
C ALA A 246 -6.28 -17.44 -1.36
N THR A 247 -6.01 -17.60 -2.66
CA THR A 247 -4.90 -18.43 -3.15
C THR A 247 -3.54 -17.88 -2.68
N ALA A 248 -3.36 -16.58 -2.71
CA ALA A 248 -2.13 -15.93 -2.24
C ALA A 248 -1.94 -16.12 -0.74
N ALA A 249 -3.01 -16.00 0.05
CA ALA A 249 -2.98 -16.27 1.49
C ALA A 249 -2.52 -17.70 1.80
N VAL A 250 -3.08 -18.68 1.12
CA VAL A 250 -2.67 -20.09 1.29
C VAL A 250 -1.20 -20.26 0.91
N LYS A 251 -0.77 -19.77 -0.25
CA LYS A 251 0.63 -19.87 -0.71
C LYS A 251 1.61 -19.17 0.23
N PHE A 252 1.18 -18.11 0.90
CA PHE A 252 2.01 -17.37 1.85
C PHE A 252 2.18 -18.12 3.18
N TRP A 253 1.09 -18.63 3.74
CA TRP A 253 1.12 -19.26 5.07
C TRP A 253 1.51 -20.73 5.06
N TRP A 254 1.15 -21.46 4.03
CA TRP A 254 1.37 -22.89 3.93
C TRP A 254 2.81 -23.33 4.22
N PRO A 255 3.84 -22.71 3.61
CA PRO A 255 5.22 -23.12 3.86
C PRO A 255 5.63 -22.98 5.32
N SER A 256 5.11 -21.96 6.00
CA SER A 256 5.41 -21.71 7.40
C SER A 256 4.72 -22.70 8.35
N LEU A 257 3.51 -23.13 8.00
CA LEU A 257 2.71 -24.03 8.80
C LEU A 257 3.06 -25.51 8.55
N MET A 258 3.29 -25.86 7.28
CA MET A 258 3.45 -27.25 6.84
C MET A 258 4.93 -27.65 6.60
N GLY A 259 5.85 -26.69 6.61
CA GLY A 259 7.26 -26.94 6.34
C GLY A 259 7.58 -27.30 4.86
N ALA A 260 6.61 -27.18 3.97
CA ALA A 260 6.73 -27.52 2.54
C ALA A 260 5.97 -26.50 1.69
N GLN A 261 6.39 -26.35 0.43
CA GLN A 261 5.67 -25.50 -0.52
C GLN A 261 4.32 -26.12 -0.90
N VAL A 262 3.34 -25.27 -1.22
CA VAL A 262 2.07 -25.72 -1.80
C VAL A 262 2.38 -26.40 -3.13
N LEU A 263 1.84 -27.59 -3.30
CA LEU A 263 1.93 -28.30 -4.59
C LEU A 263 0.88 -27.74 -5.55
N GLU A 264 1.30 -27.49 -6.76
CA GLU A 264 0.40 -27.08 -7.84
C GLU A 264 0.00 -28.30 -8.64
N ALA A 265 -1.29 -28.38 -9.02
CA ALA A 265 -1.74 -29.43 -9.92
C ALA A 265 -0.90 -29.40 -11.21
N PRO A 266 -0.47 -30.55 -11.75
CA PRO A 266 0.31 -30.58 -12.97
C PRO A 266 -0.52 -30.07 -14.14
N ALA A 267 0.06 -29.12 -14.90
CA ALA A 267 -0.64 -28.39 -15.95
C ALA A 267 -0.93 -29.24 -17.22
N SER A 268 -0.21 -30.36 -17.42
CA SER A 268 -0.31 -31.15 -18.65
C SER A 268 0.08 -32.60 -18.38
N VAL A 269 -0.64 -33.51 -19.06
CA VAL A 269 -0.31 -34.95 -19.11
C VAL A 269 1.04 -35.26 -19.80
N ASN A 270 1.60 -34.27 -20.49
CA ASN A 270 2.93 -34.37 -21.11
C ASN A 270 4.07 -33.98 -20.18
N ASP A 271 3.76 -33.52 -18.96
CA ASP A 271 4.77 -33.32 -17.94
C ASP A 271 5.40 -34.67 -17.58
N LYS A 272 6.72 -34.78 -17.64
CA LYS A 272 7.43 -36.03 -17.39
C LYS A 272 7.12 -36.68 -16.06
N ASP A 273 6.79 -35.82 -15.06
CA ASP A 273 6.47 -36.25 -13.71
C ASP A 273 4.98 -36.06 -13.37
N PHE A 274 4.11 -36.02 -14.42
CA PHE A 274 2.68 -35.75 -14.27
C PHE A 274 2.02 -36.65 -13.22
N SER A 275 2.20 -37.95 -13.33
CA SER A 275 1.56 -38.90 -12.40
C SER A 275 2.06 -38.77 -10.96
N VAL A 276 3.35 -38.51 -10.80
CA VAL A 276 3.96 -38.29 -9.46
C VAL A 276 3.47 -36.99 -8.86
N ARG A 277 3.43 -35.92 -9.64
CA ARG A 277 2.96 -34.61 -9.18
C ARG A 277 1.47 -34.60 -8.92
N LEU A 278 0.68 -35.30 -9.74
CA LEU A 278 -0.76 -35.45 -9.51
C LEU A 278 -1.04 -36.20 -8.21
N ALA A 279 -0.40 -37.36 -8.00
CA ALA A 279 -0.56 -38.15 -6.78
C ALA A 279 -0.15 -37.36 -5.52
N ALA A 280 0.96 -36.59 -5.62
CA ALA A 280 1.40 -35.74 -4.51
C ALA A 280 0.43 -34.58 -4.25
N PHE A 281 -0.14 -33.99 -5.30
CA PHE A 281 -1.16 -32.94 -5.19
C PHE A 281 -2.45 -33.47 -4.56
N GLU A 282 -2.94 -34.64 -5.00
CA GLU A 282 -4.12 -35.28 -4.46
C GLU A 282 -3.94 -35.63 -2.98
N ALA A 283 -2.79 -36.21 -2.61
CA ALA A 283 -2.49 -36.54 -1.21
C ALA A 283 -2.34 -35.31 -0.29
N GLN A 284 -2.11 -34.12 -0.84
CA GLN A 284 -2.05 -32.88 -0.05
C GLN A 284 -3.44 -32.27 0.16
N ASN A 285 -4.41 -32.62 -0.69
CA ASN A 285 -5.76 -32.04 -0.66
C ASN A 285 -6.82 -32.98 -0.05
N ASP A 286 -6.42 -34.20 0.33
CA ASP A 286 -7.22 -35.14 1.12
C ASP A 286 -7.01 -34.89 2.63
#